data_78fb2a3fcf79b96fbaa3c7395e7ababe
#
_entry.id   78fb2a3fcf79b96fbaa3c7395e7ababe
#
_cell.length_a   1.000
_cell.length_b   1.000
_cell.length_c   1.000
_cell.angle_alpha   90.00
_cell.angle_beta   90.00
_cell.angle_gamma   90.00
#
_symmetry.space_group_name_H-M   'P 1'
#
loop_
_entity.id
_entity.type
_entity.pdbx_description
1 polymer ?
#
loop_
_entity_poly.entity_id
_entity_poly.type
_entity_poly.pdbx_seq_one_letter_code
_entity_poly.pdbx_strand_id
1 'polypeptide(L)'
;MSNKIWDDKSTDLSLNGPNMSFSSDITANQTDIAPFGQTGITTMPTSVVFSGVATCTFPDGSATEGVVNYQWYDASTNQALGVSTQYSGQTTNELTWTYASSSEDNGKSFYLQADFTPTVGGSTGEPRNEPLRSTSNVTLSVLPELFVNTGPRS
;
A
#
# COMPACT_ATOMS: atom_id res chain seq x y z
N MET A 1 41.54 17.74 8.74
CA MET A 1 41.15 17.25 8.77
C MET A 1 40.43 17.09 8.59
N SER A 2 40.18 17.04 8.63
CA SER A 2 39.61 16.68 8.67
C SER A 2 39.00 16.47 8.35
N ASN A 3 38.79 16.52 8.01
CA ASN A 3 38.05 16.22 7.75
C ASN A 3 37.64 15.56 7.46
N LYS A 4 38.03 15.18 7.54
CA LYS A 4 37.50 14.29 7.48
C LYS A 4 36.37 14.13 8.03
N ILE A 5 36.18 14.51 8.77
CA ILE A 5 35.09 14.39 9.54
C ILE A 5 33.92 14.88 8.89
N TRP A 6 34.00 15.86 8.21
CA TRP A 6 32.95 16.32 7.61
C TRP A 6 32.62 15.70 6.45
N ASP A 7 33.45 15.01 5.81
CA ASP A 7 33.10 14.10 4.84
C ASP A 7 32.22 13.07 5.39
N ASP A 8 32.51 12.67 6.58
CA ASP A 8 31.68 11.74 7.24
C ASP A 8 30.34 12.31 7.46
N LYS A 9 30.25 13.58 7.67
CA LYS A 9 29.01 14.15 7.84
C LYS A 9 28.22 14.15 6.60
N SER A 10 28.83 14.31 5.47
CA SER A 10 28.10 14.17 4.24
C SER A 10 27.55 12.81 4.07
N THR A 11 28.29 11.82 4.46
CA THR A 11 27.81 10.47 4.46
C THR A 11 26.69 10.34 5.46
N ASP A 12 26.87 10.97 6.59
CA ASP A 12 25.88 10.92 7.62
C ASP A 12 24.59 11.55 7.19
N LEU A 13 24.62 12.52 6.34
CA LEU A 13 23.40 13.08 5.87
C LEU A 13 22.57 12.07 5.15
N SER A 14 23.17 11.15 4.42
CA SER A 14 22.39 10.11 3.82
C SER A 14 21.89 9.13 4.86
N LEU A 15 22.64 8.93 5.93
CA LEU A 15 22.21 8.08 7.02
C LEU A 15 21.26 8.80 7.93
N ASN A 16 21.45 10.12 8.05
CA ASN A 16 20.63 10.91 8.93
C ASN A 16 19.57 11.69 8.21
N GLY A 17 19.32 11.31 6.99
CA GLY A 17 18.22 11.88 6.25
C GLY A 17 16.91 11.51 6.88
N PRO A 18 15.83 11.90 6.27
CA PRO A 18 14.52 11.60 6.84
C PRO A 18 14.32 10.11 7.03
N ASN A 19 13.85 9.76 8.20
CA ASN A 19 13.52 8.38 8.52
C ASN A 19 12.08 8.13 8.19
N MET A 20 11.84 7.08 7.44
CA MET A 20 10.48 6.68 7.13
C MET A 20 10.12 5.47 7.97
N SER A 21 8.90 5.45 8.43
CA SER A 21 8.35 4.29 9.10
C SER A 21 6.87 4.24 8.81
N PHE A 22 6.29 3.05 8.90
CA PHE A 22 4.86 2.92 8.84
C PHE A 22 4.31 3.21 10.23
N SER A 23 3.61 4.31 10.37
CA SER A 23 2.94 4.61 11.63
C SER A 23 1.74 3.71 11.80
N SER A 24 1.22 3.20 10.69
CA SER A 24 0.18 2.18 10.71
C SER A 24 0.54 1.21 9.60
N ASP A 25 0.88 -0.02 9.98
CA ASP A 25 1.13 -1.05 8.97
C ASP A 25 -0.16 -1.32 8.22
N ILE A 26 -0.02 -2.02 7.10
CA ILE A 26 -1.19 -2.19 6.23
C ILE A 26 -2.19 -3.14 6.87
N THR A 27 -3.45 -2.79 6.71
CA THR A 27 -4.56 -3.58 7.22
C THR A 27 -5.69 -3.53 6.22
N ALA A 28 -6.66 -4.40 6.42
CA ALA A 28 -7.88 -4.44 5.61
C ALA A 28 -9.05 -4.06 6.48
N ASN A 29 -9.99 -3.33 5.91
CA ASN A 29 -11.19 -2.96 6.65
C ASN A 29 -12.24 -4.08 6.68
N GLN A 30 -12.04 -5.12 5.86
CA GLN A 30 -12.93 -6.28 5.81
C GLN A 30 -12.07 -7.52 5.78
N THR A 31 -12.57 -8.60 6.37
CA THR A 31 -11.87 -9.87 6.30
C THR A 31 -12.17 -10.58 4.99
N ASP A 32 -13.46 -10.72 4.70
CA ASP A 32 -13.89 -11.43 3.49
C ASP A 32 -14.87 -10.57 2.74
N ILE A 33 -14.88 -10.71 1.43
CA ILE A 33 -15.85 -10.02 0.60
C ILE A 33 -16.55 -11.04 -0.29
N ALA A 34 -17.75 -10.69 -0.72
CA ALA A 34 -18.46 -11.46 -1.71
C ALA A 34 -17.95 -11.10 -3.09
N PRO A 35 -18.02 -12.00 -4.05
CA PRO A 35 -17.64 -11.67 -5.42
C PRO A 35 -18.55 -10.57 -5.96
N PHE A 36 -17.99 -9.78 -6.85
CA PHE A 36 -18.77 -8.70 -7.44
C PHE A 36 -19.95 -9.28 -8.22
N GLY A 37 -21.08 -8.63 -8.06
CA GLY A 37 -22.29 -9.07 -8.78
C GLY A 37 -23.06 -10.16 -8.09
N GLN A 38 -22.56 -10.64 -6.95
CA GLN A 38 -23.25 -11.67 -6.22
C GLN A 38 -24.57 -11.11 -5.68
N THR A 39 -25.64 -11.82 -5.92
CA THR A 39 -26.95 -11.42 -5.41
C THR A 39 -27.44 -12.46 -4.40
N GLY A 40 -28.36 -12.05 -3.55
CA GLY A 40 -28.90 -12.95 -2.55
C GLY A 40 -28.17 -12.95 -1.24
N ILE A 41 -27.00 -12.36 -1.20
CA ILE A 41 -26.25 -12.18 0.05
C ILE A 41 -26.24 -10.70 0.33
N THR A 42 -27.16 -10.25 1.13
CA THR A 42 -27.40 -8.83 1.22
C THR A 42 -26.50 -8.11 2.19
N THR A 43 -25.85 -8.84 3.10
CA THR A 43 -25.09 -8.19 4.14
C THR A 43 -23.58 -8.26 3.92
N MET A 44 -23.16 -9.02 2.92
CA MET A 44 -21.75 -9.19 2.68
C MET A 44 -21.22 -8.06 1.82
N PRO A 45 -20.17 -7.39 2.24
CA PRO A 45 -19.59 -6.36 1.38
C PRO A 45 -18.95 -6.99 0.14
N THR A 46 -18.92 -6.21 -0.93
CA THR A 46 -18.31 -6.64 -2.18
C THR A 46 -17.04 -5.86 -2.45
N SER A 47 -16.63 -5.03 -1.52
CA SER A 47 -15.38 -4.27 -1.68
C SER A 47 -14.61 -4.29 -0.38
N VAL A 48 -13.32 -4.11 -0.50
CA VAL A 48 -12.42 -4.05 0.64
C VAL A 48 -11.43 -2.92 0.41
N VAL A 49 -11.06 -2.24 1.48
CA VAL A 49 -10.04 -1.21 1.43
C VAL A 49 -8.85 -1.69 2.25
N PHE A 50 -7.70 -1.72 1.61
CA PHE A 50 -6.43 -1.96 2.27
C PHE A 50 -5.77 -0.61 2.48
N SER A 51 -5.25 -0.36 3.66
CA SER A 51 -4.66 0.96 3.93
C SER A 51 -3.46 0.83 4.85
N GLY A 52 -2.56 1.77 4.72
CA GLY A 52 -1.42 1.91 5.61
C GLY A 52 -0.96 3.36 5.60
N VAL A 53 -0.21 3.76 6.58
CA VAL A 53 0.27 5.13 6.65
C VAL A 53 1.75 5.12 6.97
N ALA A 54 2.53 5.77 6.14
CA ALA A 54 3.94 5.96 6.38
C ALA A 54 4.19 7.43 6.73
N THR A 55 5.13 7.64 7.62
CA THR A 55 5.52 8.99 8.03
C THR A 55 7.02 9.15 7.83
N CYS A 56 7.43 10.39 7.75
CA CYS A 56 8.82 10.72 7.53
C CYS A 56 9.22 11.82 8.50
N THR A 57 10.29 11.61 9.25
CA THR A 57 10.77 12.60 10.22
C THR A 57 12.28 12.66 10.15
N PHE A 58 12.84 13.79 10.48
CA PHE A 58 14.29 13.89 10.64
C PHE A 58 14.70 13.24 11.96
N PRO A 59 15.98 12.86 12.09
CA PRO A 59 16.44 12.22 13.32
C PRO A 59 16.23 13.05 14.57
N ASP A 60 16.21 14.36 14.46
CA ASP A 60 15.99 15.23 15.60
C ASP A 60 14.50 15.38 15.94
N GLY A 61 13.66 14.66 15.23
CA GLY A 61 12.23 14.69 15.48
C GLY A 61 11.50 15.82 14.82
N SER A 62 12.19 16.68 14.08
CA SER A 62 11.52 17.78 13.42
C SER A 62 10.71 17.26 12.24
N ALA A 63 9.68 18.00 11.89
CA ALA A 63 8.86 17.65 10.76
C ALA A 63 9.63 17.81 9.46
N THR A 64 9.36 16.95 8.52
CA THR A 64 9.95 17.06 7.20
C THR A 64 8.96 17.74 6.28
N GLU A 65 9.50 18.54 5.37
CA GLU A 65 8.67 19.11 4.33
C GLU A 65 8.84 18.26 3.10
N GLY A 66 7.75 17.82 2.56
CA GLY A 66 7.77 16.98 1.38
C GLY A 66 6.53 16.14 1.27
N VAL A 67 6.59 15.16 0.39
CA VAL A 67 5.45 14.33 0.03
C VAL A 67 5.83 12.88 0.22
N VAL A 68 4.95 12.13 0.87
CA VAL A 68 5.08 10.69 0.93
C VAL A 68 4.36 10.14 -0.29
N ASN A 69 5.07 9.35 -1.08
CA ASN A 69 4.53 8.74 -2.28
C ASN A 69 4.31 7.27 -2.00
N TYR A 70 3.21 6.74 -2.49
CA TYR A 70 2.83 5.35 -2.23
C TYR A 70 2.68 4.58 -3.53
N GLN A 71 2.92 3.30 -3.46
CA GLN A 71 2.68 2.39 -4.58
C GLN A 71 2.39 1.01 -4.02
N TRP A 72 1.27 0.45 -4.44
CA TRP A 72 0.91 -0.92 -4.07
C TRP A 72 1.51 -1.90 -5.08
N TYR A 73 1.91 -3.04 -4.57
CA TYR A 73 2.56 -4.09 -5.36
C TYR A 73 1.86 -5.42 -5.13
N ASP A 74 1.86 -6.23 -6.17
CA ASP A 74 1.43 -7.62 -6.07
C ASP A 74 2.57 -8.38 -5.39
N ALA A 75 2.27 -9.02 -4.28
CA ALA A 75 3.31 -9.67 -3.49
C ALA A 75 3.83 -10.95 -4.14
N SER A 76 3.05 -11.56 -5.03
CA SER A 76 3.48 -12.79 -5.67
C SER A 76 4.42 -12.53 -6.85
N THR A 77 4.26 -11.40 -7.51
CA THR A 77 5.07 -11.08 -8.68
C THR A 77 6.08 -9.97 -8.41
N ASN A 78 5.89 -9.22 -7.32
CA ASN A 78 6.68 -8.04 -6.99
C ASN A 78 6.56 -6.97 -8.07
N GLN A 79 5.42 -6.93 -8.72
CA GLN A 79 5.15 -5.92 -9.74
C GLN A 79 4.22 -4.86 -9.19
N ALA A 80 4.50 -3.61 -9.54
CA ALA A 80 3.63 -2.52 -9.15
C ALA A 80 2.26 -2.69 -9.80
N LEU A 81 1.23 -2.40 -9.03
CA LEU A 81 -0.13 -2.46 -9.58
C LEU A 81 -0.32 -1.30 -10.54
N GLY A 82 -0.82 -1.61 -11.70
CA GLY A 82 -1.13 -0.62 -12.71
C GLY A 82 -2.57 -0.18 -12.65
N VAL A 83 -3.00 0.52 -13.66
CA VAL A 83 -4.38 0.97 -13.76
C VAL A 83 -5.28 -0.22 -14.02
N SER A 84 -6.41 -0.27 -13.33
CA SER A 84 -7.33 -1.39 -13.46
C SER A 84 -8.75 -0.89 -13.24
N THR A 85 -9.72 -1.63 -13.76
CA THR A 85 -11.12 -1.38 -13.48
C THR A 85 -11.57 -2.13 -12.24
N GLN A 86 -10.76 -3.05 -11.73
CA GLN A 86 -11.12 -3.86 -10.57
C GLN A 86 -10.81 -3.15 -9.26
N TYR A 87 -9.84 -2.28 -9.27
CA TYR A 87 -9.41 -1.60 -8.06
C TYR A 87 -8.97 -0.18 -8.38
N SER A 88 -8.81 0.61 -7.35
CA SER A 88 -8.33 1.98 -7.48
C SER A 88 -7.45 2.33 -6.28
N GLY A 89 -6.69 3.40 -6.39
CA GLY A 89 -5.85 3.86 -5.29
C GLY A 89 -4.48 3.22 -5.26
N GLN A 90 -4.05 2.62 -6.34
CA GLN A 90 -2.79 1.88 -6.37
C GLN A 90 -1.55 2.74 -6.10
N THR A 91 -1.68 4.05 -6.24
CA THR A 91 -0.59 4.98 -5.92
C THR A 91 -0.91 5.85 -4.72
N THR A 92 -1.82 5.40 -3.88
CA THR A 92 -2.18 6.11 -2.66
C THR A 92 -1.98 5.18 -1.47
N ASN A 93 -2.21 5.70 -0.29
CA ASN A 93 -2.11 4.88 0.90
C ASN A 93 -3.30 3.94 1.10
N GLU A 94 -4.29 4.01 0.21
CA GLU A 94 -5.48 3.15 0.29
C GLU A 94 -5.73 2.51 -1.05
N LEU A 95 -5.83 1.19 -1.05
CA LEU A 95 -6.16 0.41 -2.24
C LEU A 95 -7.55 -0.16 -2.06
N THR A 96 -8.45 0.19 -2.94
CA THR A 96 -9.83 -0.28 -2.87
C THR A 96 -10.09 -1.29 -3.99
N TRP A 97 -10.46 -2.51 -3.61
CA TRP A 97 -10.89 -3.53 -4.55
C TRP A 97 -12.40 -3.57 -4.59
N THR A 98 -12.96 -3.44 -5.76
CA THR A 98 -14.42 -3.37 -5.94
C THR A 98 -14.95 -4.52 -6.77
N TYR A 99 -14.23 -4.93 -7.80
CA TYR A 99 -14.73 -5.94 -8.72
C TYR A 99 -13.88 -7.20 -8.61
N ALA A 100 -14.05 -7.91 -7.52
CA ALA A 100 -13.26 -9.10 -7.26
C ALA A 100 -13.98 -10.36 -7.72
N SER A 101 -13.23 -11.28 -8.26
CA SER A 101 -13.72 -12.57 -8.68
C SER A 101 -13.22 -13.63 -7.72
N SER A 102 -14.09 -14.55 -7.33
CA SER A 102 -13.68 -15.60 -6.41
C SER A 102 -12.69 -16.56 -7.06
N SER A 103 -12.78 -16.75 -8.37
CA SER A 103 -11.93 -17.72 -9.03
C SER A 103 -10.56 -17.14 -9.40
N GLU A 104 -10.48 -15.84 -9.61
CA GLU A 104 -9.23 -15.24 -10.08
C GLU A 104 -8.51 -14.41 -9.05
N ASP A 105 -9.27 -13.80 -8.15
CA ASP A 105 -8.68 -12.81 -7.26
C ASP A 105 -8.53 -13.29 -5.83
N ASN A 106 -9.21 -14.36 -5.46
CA ASN A 106 -9.10 -14.86 -4.11
C ASN A 106 -7.68 -15.32 -3.83
N GLY A 107 -7.13 -14.85 -2.74
CA GLY A 107 -5.79 -15.22 -2.33
C GLY A 107 -4.68 -14.30 -2.82
N LYS A 108 -5.03 -13.30 -3.63
CA LYS A 108 -4.02 -12.34 -4.06
C LYS A 108 -3.54 -11.54 -2.85
N SER A 109 -2.25 -11.31 -2.80
CA SER A 109 -1.64 -10.58 -1.70
C SER A 109 -0.92 -9.35 -2.21
N PHE A 110 -0.90 -8.33 -1.39
CA PHE A 110 -0.34 -7.04 -1.77
C PHE A 110 0.50 -6.47 -0.64
N TYR A 111 1.47 -5.66 -1.00
CA TYR A 111 2.20 -4.87 -0.02
C TYR A 111 2.28 -3.44 -0.51
N LEU A 112 2.59 -2.54 0.41
CA LEU A 112 2.66 -1.12 0.13
C LEU A 112 4.10 -0.67 0.25
N GLN A 113 4.54 0.11 -0.72
CA GLN A 113 5.82 0.80 -0.59
C GLN A 113 5.56 2.28 -0.46
N ALA A 114 6.35 2.92 0.35
CA ALA A 114 6.29 4.36 0.55
C ALA A 114 7.66 4.95 0.30
N ASP A 115 7.66 6.11 -0.31
CA ASP A 115 8.89 6.84 -0.56
C ASP A 115 8.62 8.31 -0.22
N PHE A 116 9.67 9.06 -0.02
CA PHE A 116 9.53 10.44 0.38
C PHE A 116 10.29 11.33 -0.60
N THR A 117 9.58 12.34 -1.10
CA THR A 117 10.20 13.35 -1.93
C THR A 117 10.24 14.65 -1.13
N PRO A 118 11.42 15.10 -0.73
CA PRO A 118 11.49 16.30 0.08
C PRO A 118 11.19 17.56 -0.75
N THR A 119 10.69 18.57 -0.07
CA THR A 119 10.50 19.87 -0.65
C THR A 119 11.28 20.85 0.20
N VAL A 120 12.16 21.59 -0.43
CA VAL A 120 12.99 22.55 0.27
C VAL A 120 12.84 23.89 -0.42
N GLY A 121 12.35 24.89 0.33
CA GLY A 121 12.18 26.22 -0.22
C GLY A 121 11.28 26.25 -1.44
N GLY A 122 10.29 25.35 -1.48
CA GLY A 122 9.39 25.26 -2.61
C GLY A 122 9.90 24.43 -3.77
N SER A 123 11.10 23.89 -3.67
CA SER A 123 11.66 23.05 -4.73
C SER A 123 11.58 21.60 -4.33
N THR A 124 11.28 20.75 -5.30
CA THR A 124 11.22 19.32 -5.06
C THR A 124 12.62 18.75 -5.05
N GLY A 125 12.94 18.00 -4.04
CA GLY A 125 14.23 17.33 -3.94
C GLY A 125 14.18 15.93 -4.57
N GLU A 126 15.26 15.21 -4.36
CA GLU A 126 15.36 13.85 -4.86
C GLU A 126 14.63 12.90 -3.92
N PRO A 127 13.94 11.90 -4.45
CA PRO A 127 13.31 10.90 -3.59
C PRO A 127 14.39 10.06 -2.91
N ARG A 128 13.95 9.34 -1.89
CA ARG A 128 14.86 8.41 -1.22
C ARG A 128 15.29 7.32 -2.18
N ASN A 129 16.48 6.82 -1.95
CA ASN A 129 17.00 5.76 -2.80
C ASN A 129 16.28 4.44 -2.58
N GLU A 130 15.80 4.20 -1.38
CA GLU A 130 15.19 2.93 -1.05
C GLU A 130 13.81 3.16 -0.49
N PRO A 131 12.78 2.79 -1.25
CA PRO A 131 11.42 2.89 -0.74
C PRO A 131 11.22 1.97 0.45
N LEU A 132 10.41 2.40 1.38
CA LEU A 132 10.09 1.62 2.55
C LEU A 132 8.93 0.69 2.22
N ARG A 133 9.12 -0.59 2.46
CA ARG A 133 8.08 -1.58 2.23
C ARG A 133 7.36 -1.87 3.53
N SER A 134 6.05 -2.08 3.46
CA SER A 134 5.28 -2.50 4.63
C SER A 134 5.81 -3.85 5.13
N THR A 135 5.74 -4.04 6.44
CA THR A 135 6.25 -5.27 7.03
C THR A 135 5.32 -6.44 6.80
N SER A 136 4.06 -6.16 6.60
CA SER A 136 3.05 -7.19 6.36
C SER A 136 2.55 -7.12 4.93
N ASN A 137 1.93 -8.20 4.51
CA ASN A 137 1.15 -8.21 3.28
C ASN A 137 -0.32 -8.26 3.69
N VAL A 138 -1.18 -7.77 2.81
CA VAL A 138 -2.63 -7.98 2.97
C VAL A 138 -3.07 -8.94 1.89
N THR A 139 -4.08 -9.73 2.20
CA THR A 139 -4.56 -10.75 1.28
C THR A 139 -6.03 -10.50 0.99
N LEU A 140 -6.35 -10.57 -0.28
CA LEU A 140 -7.71 -10.42 -0.74
C LEU A 140 -8.42 -11.76 -0.55
N SER A 141 -9.46 -11.76 0.25
CA SER A 141 -10.24 -12.96 0.51
C SER A 141 -11.63 -12.80 -0.11
N VAL A 142 -11.85 -13.50 -1.19
CA VAL A 142 -13.11 -13.44 -1.91
C VAL A 142 -13.79 -14.77 -1.75
N LEU A 143 -14.97 -14.75 -1.18
CA LEU A 143 -15.71 -15.98 -0.92
C LEU A 143 -16.15 -16.62 -2.24
N PRO A 144 -16.41 -17.92 -2.23
CA PRO A 144 -16.92 -18.57 -3.43
C PRO A 144 -18.25 -18.00 -3.82
N GLU A 145 -18.55 -18.04 -5.10
CA GLU A 145 -19.85 -17.63 -5.56
C GLU A 145 -20.90 -18.55 -4.96
N LEU A 146 -21.97 -17.93 -4.48
CA LEU A 146 -23.05 -18.69 -3.91
C LEU A 146 -24.08 -18.90 -4.98
N PHE A 147 -24.25 -20.14 -5.39
CA PHE A 147 -25.31 -20.47 -6.32
C PHE A 147 -26.54 -20.74 -5.54
N VAL A 148 -27.51 -19.83 -5.65
CA VAL A 148 -28.80 -20.11 -5.11
C VAL A 148 -29.47 -20.98 -6.13
N ASN A 149 -29.59 -22.21 -5.77
CA ASN A 149 -30.22 -23.13 -6.63
C ASN A 149 -31.68 -22.94 -6.59
N THR A 150 -32.13 -22.04 -7.38
CA THR A 150 -33.55 -21.75 -7.41
C THR A 150 -34.27 -22.57 -8.44
N GLY A 151 -33.57 -23.25 -9.30
CA GLY A 151 -34.16 -24.10 -10.26
C GLY A 151 -34.52 -25.44 -9.65
N PRO A 152 -35.07 -26.32 -10.44
CA PRO A 152 -35.34 -27.67 -9.94
C PRO A 152 -34.05 -28.26 -9.50
N ARG A 153 -34.10 -28.86 -8.38
CA ARG A 153 -32.91 -29.43 -7.88
C ARG A 153 -32.80 -30.74 -8.42
N SER A 154 -33.22 -31.09 -9.18
CA SER A 154 -33.10 -32.44 -9.71
C SER A 154 -31.73 -33.02 -9.44
#